data_96fbfdec3d29520eb0f2ac619d1dc4d2
#
_entry.id   96fbfdec3d29520eb0f2ac619d1dc4d2
#
_cell.length_a   1.000
_cell.length_b   1.000
_cell.length_c   1.000
_cell.angle_alpha   90.00
_cell.angle_beta   90.00
_cell.angle_gamma   90.00
#
_symmetry.space_group_name_H-M   'P 1'
#
loop_
_entity.id
_entity.type
_entity.pdbx_description
1 polymer ?
#
loop_
_entity_poly.entity_id
_entity_poly.type
_entity_poly.pdbx_seq_one_letter_code
_entity_poly.pdbx_strand_id
1 'polypeptide(L)'
;MNQKQKKNLIRILVSIVLTVAAYFIPASGIIKLVLYVVPYIIVSYDVVIKAFKGVINRQPFDENLLMTIATIGAFIIAFIDGDDYLEAISVMLFYQIGEFFQSYAVGKSRRNISDLIDIMPEYANIEVGNTLEQVDPEDVEVGTVITVLAGEKVPIDGVVVEGESSLNTSALTGESMLQDVCAGDQVISGCINTSGVLKIKTTKEFSDSTVARIMELVEDASSRKSRSENFITKFARVYTPAVVFSAIVLAILPPVVLMMMGSPAAWSVWVYRALTFLVISCPCALVISIPLSFFGGIGAASSQGILIKGSNYMEMLADVKTVVFDKTGTLTKGVFAVSKVVAKDMSEEELLHYAAHAEMYSKHPVALALRNAANIEDDCQVSDSEELAGHGIRTKINGFDVYAGNAKLMKSISLECDDVTEPGTVIHVAIDGKYAGYIVVSDIVKEETIDAISKLKAEGIRKTVMLTGDNRITANKVAKSIGIDEVYSELLPGDKVDKIEELMASRSSSKDAVAFVGDGINDAPVLSRADIGIAMGAMGSDAAVEAADVVLMDDDPRKVSKAIKISKKCMIIVRQNIVFAIGIKVACLILGAVGIANMWFAIFADVGVMILAVLNAIRILVVPRD
;
A
#
# COMPACT_ATOMS: atom_id res chain seq x y z
N MET A 1 5.75 -7.80 -23.31
CA MET A 1 6.99 -7.12 -23.78
C MET A 1 6.60 -5.92 -24.61
N ASN A 2 7.11 -4.75 -24.26
CA ASN A 2 6.88 -3.52 -25.00
C ASN A 2 7.80 -3.47 -26.27
N GLN A 3 7.48 -2.59 -27.25
CA GLN A 3 8.25 -2.50 -28.51
C GLN A 3 9.74 -2.21 -28.30
N LYS A 4 10.09 -1.41 -27.29
CA LYS A 4 11.49 -1.11 -26.93
C LYS A 4 12.24 -2.35 -26.43
N GLN A 5 11.58 -3.17 -25.61
CA GLN A 5 12.15 -4.43 -25.09
C GLN A 5 12.36 -5.45 -26.22
N LYS A 6 11.41 -5.58 -27.17
CA LYS A 6 11.56 -6.44 -28.36
C LYS A 6 12.76 -6.02 -29.18
N LYS A 7 12.93 -4.71 -29.41
CA LYS A 7 14.06 -4.15 -30.18
C LYS A 7 15.41 -4.43 -29.51
N ASN A 8 15.48 -4.27 -28.18
CA ASN A 8 16.70 -4.58 -27.42
C ASN A 8 17.03 -6.08 -27.47
N LEU A 9 16.04 -6.97 -27.31
CA LEU A 9 16.25 -8.41 -27.39
C LEU A 9 16.80 -8.84 -28.77
N ILE A 10 16.20 -8.33 -29.86
CA ILE A 10 16.67 -8.62 -31.22
C ILE A 10 18.14 -8.19 -31.40
N ARG A 11 18.48 -7.00 -30.91
CA ARG A 11 19.83 -6.45 -30.96
C ARG A 11 20.85 -7.33 -30.22
N ILE A 12 20.51 -7.78 -29.03
CA ILE A 12 21.33 -8.68 -28.22
C ILE A 12 21.54 -10.01 -28.99
N LEU A 13 20.46 -10.63 -29.50
CA LEU A 13 20.52 -11.88 -30.25
C LEU A 13 21.36 -11.74 -31.50
N VAL A 14 21.20 -10.67 -32.28
CA VAL A 14 22.02 -10.41 -33.48
C VAL A 14 23.49 -10.29 -33.10
N SER A 15 23.82 -9.55 -32.04
CA SER A 15 25.19 -9.40 -31.58
C SER A 15 25.80 -10.74 -31.11
N ILE A 16 25.02 -11.58 -30.41
CA ILE A 16 25.46 -12.93 -30.00
C ILE A 16 25.79 -13.79 -31.24
N VAL A 17 24.88 -13.84 -32.21
CA VAL A 17 25.08 -14.63 -33.45
C VAL A 17 26.32 -14.16 -34.19
N LEU A 18 26.53 -12.86 -34.34
CA LEU A 18 27.71 -12.30 -34.98
C LEU A 18 29.01 -12.61 -34.21
N THR A 19 28.97 -12.55 -32.87
CA THR A 19 30.12 -12.87 -32.02
C THR A 19 30.47 -14.35 -32.11
N VAL A 20 29.48 -15.24 -32.09
CA VAL A 20 29.70 -16.68 -32.28
C VAL A 20 30.24 -16.96 -33.68
N ALA A 21 29.70 -16.31 -34.71
CA ALA A 21 30.24 -16.46 -36.08
C ALA A 21 31.71 -15.98 -36.17
N ALA A 22 32.03 -14.81 -35.54
CA ALA A 22 33.40 -14.30 -35.50
C ALA A 22 34.39 -15.27 -34.80
N TYR A 23 33.91 -16.00 -33.78
CA TYR A 23 34.73 -16.98 -33.05
C TYR A 23 35.17 -18.17 -33.96
N PHE A 24 34.31 -18.63 -34.88
CA PHE A 24 34.60 -19.74 -35.77
C PHE A 24 35.37 -19.33 -37.04
N ILE A 25 35.52 -18.01 -37.33
CA ILE A 25 36.26 -17.54 -38.48
C ILE A 25 37.76 -17.44 -38.12
N PRO A 26 38.65 -18.20 -38.75
CA PRO A 26 40.10 -18.12 -38.50
C PRO A 26 40.67 -16.83 -39.13
N ALA A 27 40.56 -15.73 -38.38
CA ALA A 27 41.09 -14.43 -38.80
C ALA A 27 42.20 -13.98 -37.86
N SER A 28 43.14 -13.15 -38.33
CA SER A 28 44.23 -12.60 -37.57
C SER A 28 44.36 -11.09 -37.76
N GLY A 29 44.99 -10.40 -36.82
CA GLY A 29 45.27 -8.96 -36.89
C GLY A 29 44.02 -8.09 -36.99
N ILE A 30 44.05 -7.10 -37.88
CA ILE A 30 42.97 -6.09 -38.03
C ILE A 30 41.63 -6.71 -38.44
N ILE A 31 41.64 -7.81 -39.21
CA ILE A 31 40.41 -8.49 -39.63
C ILE A 31 39.70 -9.11 -38.42
N LYS A 32 40.45 -9.75 -37.52
CA LYS A 32 39.89 -10.27 -36.24
C LYS A 32 39.31 -9.16 -35.41
N LEU A 33 40.00 -8.01 -35.27
CA LEU A 33 39.51 -6.86 -34.54
C LEU A 33 38.15 -6.35 -35.11
N VAL A 34 38.05 -6.17 -36.42
CA VAL A 34 36.83 -5.69 -37.09
C VAL A 34 35.67 -6.68 -36.87
N LEU A 35 35.91 -7.98 -36.93
CA LEU A 35 34.89 -9.01 -36.70
C LEU A 35 34.26 -8.93 -35.29
N TYR A 36 35.02 -8.51 -34.27
CA TYR A 36 34.50 -8.34 -32.90
C TYR A 36 34.02 -6.92 -32.61
N VAL A 37 34.58 -5.90 -33.24
CA VAL A 37 34.14 -4.51 -33.08
C VAL A 37 32.74 -4.25 -33.64
N VAL A 38 32.39 -4.90 -34.78
CA VAL A 38 31.05 -4.72 -35.38
C VAL A 38 29.93 -5.16 -34.42
N PRO A 39 29.90 -6.42 -33.90
CA PRO A 39 28.87 -6.82 -32.92
C PRO A 39 28.97 -6.03 -31.61
N TYR A 40 30.17 -5.58 -31.20
CA TYR A 40 30.31 -4.69 -30.03
C TYR A 40 29.60 -3.36 -30.24
N ILE A 41 29.77 -2.69 -31.37
CA ILE A 41 29.09 -1.43 -31.69
C ILE A 41 27.57 -1.64 -31.68
N ILE A 42 27.07 -2.75 -32.25
CA ILE A 42 25.63 -3.06 -32.29
C ILE A 42 25.06 -3.19 -30.89
N VAL A 43 25.77 -3.83 -29.96
CA VAL A 43 25.27 -4.07 -28.61
C VAL A 43 25.49 -2.87 -27.65
N SER A 44 26.55 -2.07 -27.88
CA SER A 44 27.01 -1.05 -26.94
C SER A 44 26.53 0.37 -27.23
N TYR A 45 26.04 0.67 -28.46
CA TYR A 45 25.82 2.05 -28.91
C TYR A 45 24.98 2.90 -27.94
N ASP A 46 23.94 2.33 -27.33
CA ASP A 46 23.08 3.03 -26.39
C ASP A 46 23.76 3.28 -25.04
N VAL A 47 24.59 2.35 -24.57
CA VAL A 47 25.39 2.48 -23.35
C VAL A 47 26.43 3.58 -23.54
N VAL A 48 27.14 3.56 -24.65
CA VAL A 48 28.15 4.59 -25.00
C VAL A 48 27.50 5.97 -25.12
N ILE A 49 26.34 6.10 -25.76
CA ILE A 49 25.61 7.37 -25.87
C ILE A 49 25.16 7.87 -24.48
N LYS A 50 24.65 6.97 -23.63
CA LYS A 50 24.27 7.32 -22.26
C LYS A 50 25.48 7.78 -21.44
N ALA A 51 26.60 7.05 -21.54
CA ALA A 51 27.86 7.41 -20.89
C ALA A 51 28.31 8.84 -21.28
N PHE A 52 28.28 9.15 -22.58
CA PHE A 52 28.65 10.47 -23.09
C PHE A 52 27.71 11.58 -22.58
N LYS A 53 26.40 11.31 -22.58
CA LYS A 53 25.40 12.24 -22.01
C LYS A 53 25.60 12.43 -20.51
N GLY A 54 25.93 11.39 -19.76
CA GLY A 54 26.24 11.46 -18.33
C GLY A 54 27.41 12.39 -18.03
N VAL A 55 28.49 12.29 -18.79
CA VAL A 55 29.65 13.20 -18.69
C VAL A 55 29.28 14.65 -18.97
N ILE A 56 28.51 14.91 -20.04
CA ILE A 56 28.04 16.26 -20.39
C ILE A 56 27.15 16.84 -19.27
N ASN A 57 26.29 16.03 -18.69
CA ASN A 57 25.37 16.41 -17.62
C ASN A 57 26.04 16.46 -16.23
N ARG A 58 27.37 16.46 -16.16
CA ARG A 58 28.17 16.49 -14.91
C ARG A 58 27.87 15.33 -13.94
N GLN A 59 27.51 14.18 -14.47
CA GLN A 59 27.36 12.92 -13.75
C GLN A 59 28.35 11.86 -14.30
N PRO A 60 29.68 12.09 -14.15
CA PRO A 60 30.71 11.25 -14.81
C PRO A 60 30.88 9.87 -14.16
N PHE A 61 30.27 9.60 -13.01
CA PHE A 61 30.42 8.33 -12.29
C PHE A 61 29.17 7.44 -12.42
N ASP A 62 28.60 7.42 -13.63
CA ASP A 62 27.48 6.57 -14.02
C ASP A 62 28.04 5.16 -14.40
N GLU A 63 27.23 4.14 -14.17
CA GLU A 63 27.51 2.74 -14.54
C GLU A 63 27.80 2.57 -16.03
N ASN A 64 27.11 3.31 -16.90
CA ASN A 64 27.33 3.26 -18.35
C ASN A 64 28.74 3.72 -18.73
N LEU A 65 29.27 4.75 -18.05
CA LEU A 65 30.65 5.20 -18.29
C LEU A 65 31.68 4.17 -17.81
N LEU A 66 31.47 3.60 -16.63
CA LEU A 66 32.37 2.56 -16.08
C LEU A 66 32.41 1.34 -17.00
N MET A 67 31.27 0.86 -17.50
CA MET A 67 31.19 -0.25 -18.43
C MET A 67 31.82 0.08 -19.79
N THR A 68 31.63 1.30 -20.27
CA THR A 68 32.27 1.78 -21.52
C THR A 68 33.80 1.82 -21.39
N ILE A 69 34.32 2.37 -20.30
CA ILE A 69 35.78 2.43 -20.03
C ILE A 69 36.35 1.01 -19.92
N ALA A 70 35.68 0.13 -19.17
CA ALA A 70 36.14 -1.23 -18.93
C ALA A 70 36.20 -2.05 -20.24
N THR A 71 35.15 -1.97 -21.06
CA THR A 71 35.09 -2.74 -22.32
C THR A 71 36.03 -2.18 -23.40
N ILE A 72 36.13 -0.85 -23.56
CA ILE A 72 37.09 -0.24 -24.49
C ILE A 72 38.52 -0.54 -24.02
N GLY A 73 38.82 -0.44 -22.72
CA GLY A 73 40.10 -0.80 -22.15
C GLY A 73 40.48 -2.27 -22.38
N ALA A 74 39.53 -3.19 -22.25
CA ALA A 74 39.71 -4.60 -22.55
C ALA A 74 40.02 -4.83 -24.05
N PHE A 75 39.36 -4.12 -24.98
CA PHE A 75 39.70 -4.16 -26.42
C PHE A 75 41.12 -3.65 -26.70
N ILE A 76 41.56 -2.57 -26.02
CA ILE A 76 42.90 -2.02 -26.19
C ILE A 76 43.97 -3.02 -25.68
N ILE A 77 43.76 -3.65 -24.53
CA ILE A 77 44.67 -4.67 -23.99
C ILE A 77 44.73 -5.87 -24.91
N ALA A 78 43.59 -6.40 -25.37
CA ALA A 78 43.54 -7.51 -26.32
C ALA A 78 44.25 -7.19 -27.64
N PHE A 79 44.24 -5.92 -28.10
CA PHE A 79 44.96 -5.49 -29.27
C PHE A 79 46.50 -5.47 -29.05
N ILE A 80 46.94 -5.03 -27.85
CA ILE A 80 48.38 -4.94 -27.51
C ILE A 80 48.97 -6.32 -27.26
N ASP A 81 48.29 -7.15 -26.49
CA ASP A 81 48.78 -8.47 -26.07
C ASP A 81 48.50 -9.56 -27.12
N GLY A 82 47.74 -9.26 -28.20
CA GLY A 82 47.39 -10.18 -29.29
C GLY A 82 46.39 -11.24 -28.89
N ASP A 83 45.65 -11.02 -27.81
CA ASP A 83 44.77 -11.93 -27.12
C ASP A 83 43.29 -11.87 -27.58
N ASP A 84 42.41 -12.43 -26.81
CA ASP A 84 41.03 -12.73 -27.15
C ASP A 84 40.07 -11.56 -26.97
N TYR A 85 39.63 -10.94 -28.07
CA TYR A 85 38.59 -9.92 -28.11
C TYR A 85 37.23 -10.43 -27.59
N LEU A 86 37.05 -11.77 -27.48
CA LEU A 86 35.80 -12.36 -27.00
C LEU A 86 35.45 -11.91 -25.58
N GLU A 87 36.46 -11.76 -24.71
CA GLU A 87 36.27 -11.32 -23.35
C GLU A 87 35.68 -9.91 -23.30
N ALA A 88 36.23 -8.96 -24.07
CA ALA A 88 35.78 -7.58 -24.09
C ALA A 88 34.32 -7.41 -24.57
N ILE A 89 33.91 -8.15 -25.63
CA ILE A 89 32.54 -8.10 -26.13
C ILE A 89 31.56 -8.81 -25.17
N SER A 90 32.01 -9.91 -24.56
CA SER A 90 31.17 -10.67 -23.63
C SER A 90 30.74 -9.84 -22.41
N VAL A 91 31.63 -8.99 -21.90
CA VAL A 91 31.27 -8.04 -20.82
C VAL A 91 30.05 -7.21 -21.20
N MET A 92 30.08 -6.61 -22.40
CA MET A 92 28.97 -5.75 -22.86
C MET A 92 27.71 -6.56 -23.18
N LEU A 93 27.85 -7.77 -23.73
CA LEU A 93 26.72 -8.65 -23.99
C LEU A 93 25.99 -9.06 -22.70
N PHE A 94 26.73 -9.50 -21.69
CA PHE A 94 26.15 -9.88 -20.41
C PHE A 94 25.55 -8.67 -19.68
N TYR A 95 26.20 -7.51 -19.75
CA TYR A 95 25.62 -6.28 -19.22
C TYR A 95 24.27 -5.96 -19.87
N GLN A 96 24.18 -6.03 -21.21
CA GLN A 96 22.94 -5.79 -21.92
C GLN A 96 21.86 -6.85 -21.66
N ILE A 97 22.26 -8.10 -21.45
CA ILE A 97 21.36 -9.17 -21.02
C ILE A 97 20.80 -8.82 -19.63
N GLY A 98 21.66 -8.36 -18.71
CA GLY A 98 21.27 -7.91 -17.38
C GLY A 98 20.27 -6.74 -17.44
N GLU A 99 20.56 -5.70 -18.22
CA GLU A 99 19.67 -4.55 -18.44
C GLU A 99 18.33 -4.95 -19.04
N PHE A 100 18.35 -5.93 -19.96
CA PHE A 100 17.11 -6.48 -20.53
C PHE A 100 16.27 -7.18 -19.46
N PHE A 101 16.86 -8.08 -18.65
CA PHE A 101 16.17 -8.76 -17.56
C PHE A 101 15.62 -7.78 -16.52
N GLN A 102 16.40 -6.76 -16.18
CA GLN A 102 15.97 -5.66 -15.31
C GLN A 102 14.73 -4.96 -15.86
N SER A 103 14.81 -4.47 -17.10
CA SER A 103 13.69 -3.79 -17.76
C SER A 103 12.44 -4.67 -17.85
N TYR A 104 12.61 -5.97 -18.07
CA TYR A 104 11.53 -6.94 -18.11
C TYR A 104 10.91 -7.18 -16.72
N ALA A 105 11.73 -7.39 -15.70
CA ALA A 105 11.29 -7.63 -14.34
C ALA A 105 10.56 -6.42 -13.73
N VAL A 106 11.15 -5.22 -13.89
CA VAL A 106 10.52 -3.94 -13.47
C VAL A 106 9.21 -3.71 -14.23
N GLY A 107 9.20 -3.97 -15.55
CA GLY A 107 7.98 -3.85 -16.35
C GLY A 107 6.90 -4.86 -15.97
N LYS A 108 7.26 -6.06 -15.50
CA LYS A 108 6.31 -7.05 -15.00
C LYS A 108 5.77 -6.67 -13.60
N SER A 109 6.64 -6.19 -12.71
CA SER A 109 6.23 -5.73 -11.39
C SER A 109 5.32 -4.50 -11.47
N ARG A 110 5.64 -3.54 -12.35
CA ARG A 110 4.75 -2.41 -12.62
C ARG A 110 3.42 -2.83 -13.25
N ARG A 111 3.37 -3.91 -14.03
CA ARG A 111 2.12 -4.44 -14.59
C ARG A 111 1.23 -5.12 -13.56
N ASN A 112 1.77 -5.70 -12.51
CA ASN A 112 0.96 -6.21 -11.40
C ASN A 112 0.31 -5.06 -10.58
N ILE A 113 0.89 -3.86 -10.61
CA ILE A 113 0.25 -2.60 -10.18
C ILE A 113 -0.72 -2.11 -11.26
N SER A 114 -0.42 -2.35 -12.53
CA SER A 114 -1.25 -2.03 -13.70
C SER A 114 -2.44 -3.00 -13.89
N ASP A 115 -2.46 -4.15 -13.20
CA ASP A 115 -3.67 -4.98 -13.11
C ASP A 115 -4.74 -4.29 -12.24
N LEU A 116 -4.34 -3.29 -11.42
CA LEU A 116 -5.23 -2.28 -10.83
C LEU A 116 -5.67 -1.21 -11.85
N ILE A 117 -4.89 -0.95 -12.89
CA ILE A 117 -5.28 -0.08 -14.02
C ILE A 117 -6.36 -0.76 -14.87
N ASP A 118 -6.40 -2.09 -14.89
CA ASP A 118 -7.51 -2.85 -15.49
C ASP A 118 -8.86 -2.64 -14.77
N ILE A 119 -8.89 -1.96 -13.61
CA ILE A 119 -10.14 -1.52 -12.97
C ILE A 119 -10.72 -0.29 -13.68
N MET A 120 -9.89 0.50 -14.37
CA MET A 120 -10.31 1.73 -15.03
C MET A 120 -11.31 1.42 -16.16
N PRO A 121 -12.49 2.04 -16.17
CA PRO A 121 -13.45 1.91 -17.25
C PRO A 121 -12.94 2.68 -18.48
N GLU A 122 -13.10 2.09 -19.66
CA GLU A 122 -12.68 2.71 -20.91
C GLU A 122 -13.74 3.66 -21.48
N TYR A 123 -15.01 3.49 -21.09
CA TYR A 123 -16.15 4.27 -21.56
C TYR A 123 -17.30 4.25 -20.55
N ALA A 124 -18.23 5.19 -20.72
CA ALA A 124 -19.52 5.22 -20.06
C ALA A 124 -20.62 5.15 -21.13
N ASN A 125 -21.70 4.39 -20.88
CA ASN A 125 -22.85 4.37 -21.79
C ASN A 125 -23.89 5.39 -21.30
N ILE A 126 -24.30 6.34 -22.13
CA ILE A 126 -25.38 7.28 -21.88
C ILE A 126 -26.54 7.02 -22.86
N GLU A 127 -27.80 7.21 -22.41
CA GLU A 127 -28.96 7.11 -23.27
C GLU A 127 -29.17 8.43 -24.04
N VAL A 128 -29.02 8.38 -25.37
CA VAL A 128 -29.34 9.49 -26.24
C VAL A 128 -30.56 9.08 -27.11
N GLY A 129 -31.73 9.57 -26.72
CA GLY A 129 -33.01 9.13 -27.33
C GLY A 129 -33.33 7.67 -27.00
N ASN A 130 -33.18 6.77 -27.96
CA ASN A 130 -33.49 5.32 -27.80
C ASN A 130 -32.27 4.43 -28.07
N THR A 131 -31.06 5.01 -28.11
CA THR A 131 -29.79 4.32 -28.35
C THR A 131 -28.78 4.60 -27.24
N LEU A 132 -27.96 3.60 -26.92
CA LEU A 132 -26.82 3.77 -26.02
C LEU A 132 -25.63 4.33 -26.82
N GLU A 133 -25.08 5.43 -26.38
CA GLU A 133 -23.86 6.03 -26.93
C GLU A 133 -22.72 5.87 -25.94
N GLN A 134 -21.57 5.39 -26.42
CA GLN A 134 -20.37 5.29 -25.62
C GLN A 134 -19.62 6.63 -25.66
N VAL A 135 -19.39 7.21 -24.48
CA VAL A 135 -18.67 8.46 -24.29
C VAL A 135 -17.44 8.21 -23.38
N ASP A 136 -16.47 9.11 -23.43
CA ASP A 136 -15.38 9.10 -22.48
C ASP A 136 -15.95 9.42 -21.08
N PRO A 137 -15.57 8.65 -20.02
CA PRO A 137 -16.01 8.95 -18.67
C PRO A 137 -15.67 10.36 -18.20
N GLU A 138 -14.61 10.98 -18.73
CA GLU A 138 -14.22 12.37 -18.41
C GLU A 138 -15.23 13.40 -18.94
N ASP A 139 -16.02 13.06 -19.95
CA ASP A 139 -17.05 13.93 -20.54
C ASP A 139 -18.43 13.82 -19.86
N VAL A 140 -18.56 12.96 -18.82
CA VAL A 140 -19.83 12.73 -18.12
C VAL A 140 -20.00 13.71 -16.96
N GLU A 141 -21.03 14.56 -17.04
CA GLU A 141 -21.36 15.53 -15.98
C GLU A 141 -22.01 14.85 -14.76
N VAL A 142 -21.85 15.46 -13.58
CA VAL A 142 -22.52 15.03 -12.35
C VAL A 142 -24.03 15.10 -12.50
N GLY A 143 -24.74 14.03 -12.10
CA GLY A 143 -26.20 13.93 -12.22
C GLY A 143 -26.68 13.27 -13.52
N THR A 144 -25.77 12.94 -14.44
CA THR A 144 -26.09 12.18 -15.65
C THR A 144 -26.45 10.73 -15.29
N VAL A 145 -27.42 10.16 -16.00
CA VAL A 145 -27.78 8.75 -15.85
C VAL A 145 -26.98 7.92 -16.85
N ILE A 146 -26.13 7.05 -16.33
CA ILE A 146 -25.33 6.10 -17.11
C ILE A 146 -25.95 4.71 -17.04
N THR A 147 -25.81 3.93 -18.10
CA THR A 147 -26.29 2.54 -18.18
C THR A 147 -25.11 1.59 -18.13
N VAL A 148 -25.13 0.63 -17.21
CA VAL A 148 -24.07 -0.37 -17.03
C VAL A 148 -24.64 -1.75 -17.31
N LEU A 149 -24.15 -2.39 -18.37
CA LEU A 149 -24.59 -3.72 -18.79
C LEU A 149 -23.88 -4.82 -17.99
N ALA A 150 -24.43 -6.03 -18.01
CA ALA A 150 -23.78 -7.19 -17.41
C ALA A 150 -22.39 -7.45 -18.05
N GLY A 151 -21.37 -7.62 -17.22
CA GLY A 151 -19.97 -7.76 -17.61
C GLY A 151 -19.21 -6.43 -17.73
N GLU A 152 -19.88 -5.29 -17.67
CA GLU A 152 -19.23 -3.97 -17.74
C GLU A 152 -18.81 -3.47 -16.35
N LYS A 153 -17.84 -2.56 -16.35
CA LYS A 153 -17.41 -1.84 -15.14
C LYS A 153 -18.28 -0.62 -14.92
N VAL A 154 -18.56 -0.32 -13.66
CA VAL A 154 -19.19 0.94 -13.27
C VAL A 154 -18.20 2.08 -13.54
N PRO A 155 -18.49 3.04 -14.44
CA PRO A 155 -17.51 4.04 -14.84
C PRO A 155 -17.31 5.16 -13.82
N ILE A 156 -18.35 5.58 -13.12
CA ILE A 156 -18.31 6.72 -12.18
C ILE A 156 -19.16 6.37 -10.96
N ASP A 157 -18.77 6.86 -9.79
CA ASP A 157 -19.54 6.70 -8.54
C ASP A 157 -20.95 7.30 -8.67
N GLY A 158 -21.96 6.60 -8.16
CA GLY A 158 -23.33 7.05 -8.27
C GLY A 158 -24.33 6.30 -7.41
N VAL A 159 -25.60 6.56 -7.66
CA VAL A 159 -26.74 5.89 -7.00
C VAL A 159 -27.56 5.16 -8.07
N VAL A 160 -27.90 3.91 -7.81
CA VAL A 160 -28.77 3.12 -8.70
C VAL A 160 -30.15 3.75 -8.71
N VAL A 161 -30.66 4.13 -9.89
CA VAL A 161 -32.02 4.68 -10.08
C VAL A 161 -32.99 3.66 -10.64
N GLU A 162 -32.47 2.66 -11.37
CA GLU A 162 -33.28 1.59 -11.95
C GLU A 162 -32.46 0.32 -12.14
N GLY A 163 -33.03 -0.85 -11.87
CA GLY A 163 -32.39 -2.15 -12.04
C GLY A 163 -32.01 -2.81 -10.72
N GLU A 164 -31.74 -4.11 -10.81
CA GLU A 164 -31.19 -4.95 -9.72
C GLU A 164 -30.07 -5.80 -10.30
N SER A 165 -28.97 -5.95 -9.56
CA SER A 165 -27.82 -6.74 -9.98
C SER A 165 -26.94 -7.12 -8.81
N SER A 166 -25.90 -7.94 -9.08
CA SER A 166 -24.81 -8.21 -8.16
C SER A 166 -23.53 -7.60 -8.71
N LEU A 167 -22.81 -6.85 -7.88
CA LEU A 167 -21.54 -6.22 -8.22
C LEU A 167 -20.36 -7.06 -7.68
N ASN A 168 -19.38 -7.28 -8.53
CA ASN A 168 -18.10 -7.86 -8.13
C ASN A 168 -17.14 -6.73 -7.74
N THR A 169 -16.85 -6.62 -6.44
CA THR A 169 -15.96 -5.61 -5.86
C THR A 169 -14.54 -6.14 -5.66
N SER A 170 -14.25 -7.39 -6.01
CA SER A 170 -13.01 -8.09 -5.66
C SER A 170 -11.74 -7.39 -6.15
N ALA A 171 -11.82 -6.67 -7.26
CA ALA A 171 -10.70 -5.92 -7.80
C ALA A 171 -10.34 -4.69 -6.95
N LEU A 172 -11.30 -4.14 -6.19
CA LEU A 172 -11.14 -2.98 -5.32
C LEU A 172 -10.87 -3.40 -3.87
N THR A 173 -11.73 -4.26 -3.32
CA THR A 173 -11.69 -4.65 -1.90
C THR A 173 -10.85 -5.90 -1.64
N GLY A 174 -10.58 -6.71 -2.66
CA GLY A 174 -9.96 -8.04 -2.50
C GLY A 174 -10.93 -9.11 -2.01
N GLU A 175 -12.21 -8.79 -1.78
CA GLU A 175 -13.24 -9.74 -1.37
C GLU A 175 -13.88 -10.42 -2.57
N SER A 176 -14.08 -11.75 -2.47
CA SER A 176 -14.68 -12.54 -3.56
C SER A 176 -16.21 -12.61 -3.50
N MET A 177 -16.83 -12.05 -2.45
CA MET A 177 -18.29 -12.02 -2.34
C MET A 177 -18.88 -10.96 -3.26
N LEU A 178 -19.97 -11.33 -3.95
CA LEU A 178 -20.76 -10.40 -4.76
C LEU A 178 -21.64 -9.56 -3.82
N GLN A 179 -21.75 -8.28 -4.14
CA GLN A 179 -22.63 -7.34 -3.43
C GLN A 179 -23.90 -7.14 -4.24
N ASP A 180 -25.06 -7.54 -3.71
CA ASP A 180 -26.34 -7.29 -4.35
C ASP A 180 -26.71 -5.82 -4.19
N VAL A 181 -27.20 -5.21 -5.27
CA VAL A 181 -27.59 -3.80 -5.33
C VAL A 181 -28.94 -3.62 -6.02
N CYS A 182 -29.74 -2.70 -5.52
CA CYS A 182 -31.05 -2.32 -6.04
C CYS A 182 -31.21 -0.80 -6.11
N ALA A 183 -32.36 -0.36 -6.62
CA ALA A 183 -32.65 1.07 -6.73
C ALA A 183 -32.59 1.78 -5.37
N GLY A 184 -31.79 2.84 -5.26
CA GLY A 184 -31.48 3.60 -4.05
C GLY A 184 -30.11 3.31 -3.45
N ASP A 185 -29.44 2.21 -3.83
CA ASP A 185 -28.13 1.87 -3.32
C ASP A 185 -27.01 2.68 -3.98
N GLN A 186 -25.98 2.99 -3.19
CA GLN A 186 -24.76 3.62 -3.69
C GLN A 186 -23.85 2.60 -4.35
N VAL A 187 -23.28 2.95 -5.48
CA VAL A 187 -22.32 2.13 -6.23
C VAL A 187 -21.07 2.93 -6.54
N ILE A 188 -19.92 2.25 -6.52
CA ILE A 188 -18.61 2.84 -6.74
C ILE A 188 -18.04 2.44 -8.10
N SER A 189 -17.27 3.34 -8.68
CA SER A 189 -16.56 3.09 -9.94
C SER A 189 -15.55 1.95 -9.80
N GLY A 190 -15.33 1.20 -10.89
CA GLY A 190 -14.40 0.06 -10.92
C GLY A 190 -15.02 -1.28 -10.51
N CYS A 191 -16.20 -1.33 -9.91
CA CYS A 191 -16.94 -2.58 -9.70
C CYS A 191 -17.43 -3.14 -11.03
N ILE A 192 -17.44 -4.48 -11.15
CA ILE A 192 -17.95 -5.16 -12.35
C ILE A 192 -19.40 -5.58 -12.11
N ASN A 193 -20.31 -5.12 -12.96
CA ASN A 193 -21.67 -5.58 -12.96
C ASN A 193 -21.75 -7.03 -13.48
N THR A 194 -22.26 -7.97 -12.69
CA THR A 194 -22.22 -9.40 -13.04
C THR A 194 -23.51 -9.92 -13.68
N SER A 195 -24.65 -9.28 -13.40
CA SER A 195 -25.97 -9.69 -13.90
C SER A 195 -26.75 -8.46 -14.35
N GLY A 196 -27.96 -8.47 -14.62
CA GLY A 196 -28.86 -7.33 -14.85
C GLY A 196 -28.32 -6.12 -15.62
N VAL A 197 -29.15 -5.13 -15.82
CA VAL A 197 -28.78 -3.80 -16.34
C VAL A 197 -29.03 -2.80 -15.23
N LEU A 198 -28.06 -1.99 -14.93
CA LEU A 198 -28.15 -0.93 -13.93
C LEU A 198 -28.19 0.43 -14.61
N LYS A 199 -29.12 1.29 -14.21
CA LYS A 199 -29.07 2.72 -14.48
C LYS A 199 -28.62 3.44 -13.24
N ILE A 200 -27.52 4.16 -13.35
CA ILE A 200 -26.82 4.79 -12.22
C ILE A 200 -26.80 6.29 -12.49
N LYS A 201 -27.26 7.07 -11.55
CA LYS A 201 -27.12 8.54 -11.57
C LYS A 201 -25.80 8.91 -10.94
N THR A 202 -24.91 9.56 -11.69
CA THR A 202 -23.58 9.96 -11.23
C THR A 202 -23.67 10.97 -10.09
N THR A 203 -22.81 10.80 -9.06
CA THR A 203 -22.73 11.70 -7.89
C THR A 203 -21.43 12.49 -7.84
N LYS A 204 -20.44 12.10 -8.64
CA LYS A 204 -19.12 12.72 -8.74
C LYS A 204 -18.71 12.91 -10.19
N GLU A 205 -17.72 13.74 -10.46
CA GLU A 205 -16.98 13.76 -11.73
C GLU A 205 -16.06 12.54 -11.81
N PHE A 206 -15.63 12.17 -13.02
CA PHE A 206 -14.73 11.02 -13.19
C PHE A 206 -13.40 11.20 -12.47
N SER A 207 -12.82 12.42 -12.50
CA SER A 207 -11.59 12.79 -11.80
C SER A 207 -11.66 12.57 -10.28
N ASP A 208 -12.85 12.72 -9.69
CA ASP A 208 -13.14 12.53 -8.28
C ASP A 208 -13.71 11.14 -7.95
N SER A 209 -13.84 10.27 -8.95
CA SER A 209 -14.34 8.91 -8.77
C SER A 209 -13.38 8.05 -7.94
N THR A 210 -13.92 7.03 -7.29
CA THR A 210 -13.12 6.08 -6.47
C THR A 210 -11.97 5.47 -7.27
N VAL A 211 -12.21 5.08 -8.51
CA VAL A 211 -11.16 4.52 -9.39
C VAL A 211 -10.07 5.54 -9.71
N ALA A 212 -10.42 6.77 -10.08
CA ALA A 212 -9.45 7.81 -10.40
C ALA A 212 -8.54 8.11 -9.19
N ARG A 213 -9.12 8.21 -8.00
CA ARG A 213 -8.35 8.42 -6.75
C ARG A 213 -7.45 7.26 -6.39
N ILE A 214 -7.90 6.01 -6.55
CA ILE A 214 -7.04 4.84 -6.35
C ILE A 214 -5.84 4.90 -7.28
N MET A 215 -6.03 5.29 -8.52
CA MET A 215 -4.96 5.43 -9.51
C MET A 215 -3.96 6.51 -9.11
N GLU A 216 -4.42 7.67 -8.70
CA GLU A 216 -3.58 8.76 -8.19
C GLU A 216 -2.75 8.30 -6.99
N LEU A 217 -3.36 7.62 -6.01
CA LEU A 217 -2.66 7.08 -4.85
C LEU A 217 -1.58 6.06 -5.22
N VAL A 218 -1.84 5.21 -6.20
CA VAL A 218 -0.89 4.20 -6.70
C VAL A 218 0.26 4.86 -7.45
N GLU A 219 -0.01 5.91 -8.22
CA GLU A 219 1.01 6.67 -8.94
C GLU A 219 1.90 7.47 -7.97
N ASP A 220 1.32 8.15 -7.01
CA ASP A 220 2.02 8.88 -5.94
C ASP A 220 2.87 7.97 -5.05
N ALA A 221 2.39 6.75 -4.77
CA ALA A 221 3.13 5.76 -4.00
C ALA A 221 4.53 5.46 -4.59
N SER A 222 4.67 5.59 -5.91
CA SER A 222 5.94 5.39 -6.60
C SER A 222 6.95 6.53 -6.39
N SER A 223 6.50 7.70 -5.96
CA SER A 223 7.33 8.91 -5.79
C SER A 223 8.01 9.00 -4.42
N ARG A 224 7.39 8.43 -3.37
CA ARG A 224 7.85 8.53 -1.97
C ARG A 224 8.83 7.42 -1.61
N LYS A 225 10.13 7.76 -1.63
CA LYS A 225 11.23 6.80 -1.41
C LYS A 225 11.43 6.44 0.07
N SER A 226 11.64 5.15 0.33
CA SER A 226 12.00 4.61 1.64
C SER A 226 13.39 5.06 2.12
N ARG A 227 13.67 4.87 3.43
CA ARG A 227 15.02 5.06 3.99
C ARG A 227 16.03 4.15 3.30
N SER A 228 15.64 2.91 3.00
CA SER A 228 16.47 1.93 2.31
C SER A 228 16.83 2.37 0.88
N GLU A 229 15.89 2.93 0.12
CA GLU A 229 16.15 3.49 -1.22
C GLU A 229 17.03 4.74 -1.16
N ASN A 230 16.79 5.63 -0.18
CA ASN A 230 17.62 6.81 0.06
C ASN A 230 19.05 6.43 0.48
N PHE A 231 19.20 5.35 1.27
CA PHE A 231 20.51 4.81 1.64
C PHE A 231 21.30 4.38 0.39
N ILE A 232 20.66 3.67 -0.55
CA ILE A 232 21.31 3.22 -1.79
C ILE A 232 21.76 4.42 -2.62
N THR A 233 20.91 5.43 -2.76
CA THR A 233 21.26 6.64 -3.51
C THR A 233 22.46 7.37 -2.89
N LYS A 234 22.52 7.47 -1.55
CA LYS A 234 23.65 8.04 -0.83
C LYS A 234 24.89 7.15 -0.93
N PHE A 235 24.72 5.83 -0.79
CA PHE A 235 25.79 4.85 -0.91
C PHE A 235 26.45 4.91 -2.29
N ALA A 236 25.66 4.87 -3.36
CA ALA A 236 26.17 4.94 -4.73
C ALA A 236 26.97 6.23 -4.98
N ARG A 237 26.53 7.37 -4.44
CA ARG A 237 27.24 8.65 -4.58
C ARG A 237 28.64 8.67 -3.97
N VAL A 238 28.87 7.92 -2.90
CA VAL A 238 30.18 7.83 -2.23
C VAL A 238 30.99 6.64 -2.76
N TYR A 239 30.31 5.51 -2.94
CA TYR A 239 30.93 4.25 -3.35
C TYR A 239 31.57 4.33 -4.74
N THR A 240 30.88 4.87 -5.73
CA THR A 240 31.37 4.88 -7.11
C THR A 240 32.66 5.70 -7.29
N PRO A 241 32.80 6.94 -6.77
CA PRO A 241 34.07 7.65 -6.80
C PRO A 241 35.20 6.94 -6.05
N ALA A 242 34.89 6.33 -4.89
CA ALA A 242 35.88 5.58 -4.13
C ALA A 242 36.43 4.38 -4.90
N VAL A 243 35.56 3.65 -5.59
CA VAL A 243 35.93 2.52 -6.45
C VAL A 243 36.77 2.97 -7.63
N VAL A 244 36.38 4.03 -8.32
CA VAL A 244 37.15 4.58 -9.46
C VAL A 244 38.55 4.99 -9.01
N PHE A 245 38.64 5.70 -7.88
CA PHE A 245 39.94 6.06 -7.32
C PHE A 245 40.79 4.82 -6.96
N SER A 246 40.19 3.81 -6.33
CA SER A 246 40.88 2.54 -6.01
C SER A 246 41.35 1.80 -7.26
N ALA A 247 40.57 1.80 -8.33
CA ALA A 247 40.95 1.20 -9.62
C ALA A 247 42.16 1.94 -10.25
N ILE A 248 42.17 3.27 -10.20
CA ILE A 248 43.29 4.08 -10.69
C ILE A 248 44.56 3.76 -9.87
N VAL A 249 44.43 3.69 -8.54
CA VAL A 249 45.55 3.32 -7.65
C VAL A 249 46.04 1.90 -7.99
N LEU A 250 45.15 0.95 -8.19
CA LEU A 250 45.47 -0.43 -8.57
C LEU A 250 46.16 -0.53 -9.94
N ALA A 251 45.79 0.33 -10.90
CA ALA A 251 46.42 0.37 -12.22
C ALA A 251 47.85 0.95 -12.19
N ILE A 252 48.13 1.91 -11.32
CA ILE A 252 49.37 2.72 -11.37
C ILE A 252 50.34 2.30 -10.28
N LEU A 253 49.91 2.16 -9.03
CA LEU A 253 50.83 2.00 -7.87
C LEU A 253 51.66 0.71 -7.95
N PRO A 254 51.08 -0.49 -8.20
CA PRO A 254 51.88 -1.71 -8.24
C PRO A 254 52.91 -1.75 -9.38
N PRO A 255 52.59 -1.35 -10.67
CA PRO A 255 53.62 -1.23 -11.68
C PRO A 255 54.76 -0.32 -11.33
N VAL A 256 54.46 0.86 -10.74
CA VAL A 256 55.50 1.81 -10.32
C VAL A 256 56.39 1.21 -9.21
N VAL A 257 55.79 0.55 -8.22
CA VAL A 257 56.53 -0.13 -7.14
C VAL A 257 57.44 -1.25 -7.73
N LEU A 258 56.91 -2.07 -8.65
CA LEU A 258 57.68 -3.11 -9.32
C LEU A 258 58.90 -2.53 -10.10
N MET A 259 58.69 -1.40 -10.81
CA MET A 259 59.77 -0.68 -11.47
C MET A 259 60.84 -0.18 -10.48
N MET A 260 60.40 0.38 -9.35
CA MET A 260 61.33 0.84 -8.29
C MET A 260 62.12 -0.32 -7.67
N MET A 261 61.54 -1.52 -7.63
CA MET A 261 62.17 -2.75 -7.15
C MET A 261 63.04 -3.44 -8.23
N GLY A 262 63.17 -2.87 -9.44
CA GLY A 262 63.96 -3.44 -10.54
C GLY A 262 63.28 -4.63 -11.26
N SER A 263 61.99 -4.85 -11.00
CA SER A 263 61.20 -5.90 -11.63
C SER A 263 60.43 -5.36 -12.85
N PRO A 264 60.00 -6.21 -13.82
CA PRO A 264 59.15 -5.78 -14.94
C PRO A 264 57.87 -5.18 -14.45
N ALA A 265 57.46 -4.03 -14.98
CA ALA A 265 56.30 -3.26 -14.51
C ALA A 265 54.96 -3.95 -14.71
N ALA A 266 54.87 -4.85 -15.68
CA ALA A 266 53.66 -5.63 -16.05
C ALA A 266 52.37 -4.78 -16.16
N TRP A 267 52.44 -3.62 -16.84
CA TRP A 267 51.34 -2.65 -16.96
C TRP A 267 50.03 -3.25 -17.46
N SER A 268 50.04 -4.10 -18.50
CA SER A 268 48.83 -4.73 -19.05
C SER A 268 48.10 -5.56 -17.99
N VAL A 269 48.84 -6.30 -17.15
CA VAL A 269 48.25 -7.13 -16.10
C VAL A 269 47.54 -6.27 -15.03
N TRP A 270 48.18 -5.20 -14.59
CA TRP A 270 47.59 -4.34 -13.53
C TRP A 270 46.43 -3.46 -14.05
N VAL A 271 46.54 -2.97 -15.29
CA VAL A 271 45.44 -2.30 -15.96
C VAL A 271 44.25 -3.24 -16.16
N TYR A 272 44.50 -4.48 -16.60
CA TYR A 272 43.45 -5.51 -16.72
C TYR A 272 42.77 -5.79 -15.36
N ARG A 273 43.53 -5.93 -14.28
CA ARG A 273 42.99 -6.09 -12.92
C ARG A 273 42.15 -4.89 -12.49
N ALA A 274 42.59 -3.68 -12.80
CA ALA A 274 41.85 -2.47 -12.51
C ALA A 274 40.52 -2.37 -13.29
N LEU A 275 40.53 -2.78 -14.58
CA LEU A 275 39.32 -2.85 -15.37
C LEU A 275 38.34 -3.92 -14.86
N THR A 276 38.86 -5.09 -14.49
CA THR A 276 38.07 -6.16 -13.85
C THR A 276 37.46 -5.68 -12.53
N PHE A 277 38.25 -4.94 -11.71
CA PHE A 277 37.78 -4.35 -10.47
C PHE A 277 36.65 -3.33 -10.70
N LEU A 278 36.74 -2.51 -11.76
CA LEU A 278 35.67 -1.59 -12.15
C LEU A 278 34.37 -2.32 -12.55
N VAL A 279 34.46 -3.41 -13.34
CA VAL A 279 33.30 -4.20 -13.73
C VAL A 279 32.62 -4.82 -12.50
N ILE A 280 33.40 -5.43 -11.59
CA ILE A 280 32.86 -6.04 -10.35
C ILE A 280 32.13 -4.99 -9.51
N SER A 281 32.55 -3.76 -9.54
CA SER A 281 32.11 -2.73 -8.58
C SER A 281 30.70 -2.17 -8.82
N CYS A 282 30.04 -2.45 -9.96
CA CYS A 282 28.67 -1.95 -10.21
C CYS A 282 27.70 -2.46 -9.12
N PRO A 283 27.01 -1.59 -8.38
CA PRO A 283 26.01 -2.02 -7.39
C PRO A 283 24.65 -2.39 -8.00
N CYS A 284 24.63 -2.92 -9.26
CA CYS A 284 23.42 -3.14 -10.06
C CYS A 284 22.36 -3.97 -9.34
N ALA A 285 22.77 -5.04 -8.64
CA ALA A 285 21.85 -5.88 -7.86
C ALA A 285 21.09 -5.11 -6.77
N LEU A 286 21.76 -4.16 -6.11
CA LEU A 286 21.12 -3.35 -5.05
C LEU A 286 20.17 -2.31 -5.61
N VAL A 287 20.62 -1.57 -6.63
CA VAL A 287 19.87 -0.47 -7.24
C VAL A 287 18.55 -0.96 -7.83
N ILE A 288 18.50 -2.23 -8.27
CA ILE A 288 17.33 -2.82 -8.93
C ILE A 288 16.45 -3.58 -7.96
N SER A 289 17.03 -4.48 -7.15
CA SER A 289 16.23 -5.43 -6.36
C SER A 289 15.46 -4.77 -5.22
N ILE A 290 15.95 -3.65 -4.69
CA ILE A 290 15.31 -3.00 -3.56
C ILE A 290 14.04 -2.24 -3.96
N PRO A 291 14.06 -1.32 -4.96
CA PRO A 291 12.82 -0.74 -5.46
C PRO A 291 11.83 -1.81 -5.96
N LEU A 292 12.33 -2.86 -6.64
CA LEU A 292 11.51 -3.96 -7.10
C LEU A 292 10.80 -4.70 -5.96
N SER A 293 11.48 -4.89 -4.82
CA SER A 293 10.88 -5.50 -3.62
C SER A 293 9.77 -4.62 -3.06
N PHE A 294 9.97 -3.30 -2.98
CA PHE A 294 8.94 -2.38 -2.50
C PHE A 294 7.75 -2.31 -3.46
N PHE A 295 7.98 -2.19 -4.75
CA PHE A 295 6.90 -2.23 -5.76
C PHE A 295 6.13 -3.54 -5.71
N GLY A 296 6.83 -4.67 -5.57
CA GLY A 296 6.19 -5.97 -5.39
C GLY A 296 5.36 -6.04 -4.11
N GLY A 297 5.86 -5.45 -3.02
CA GLY A 297 5.16 -5.39 -1.73
C GLY A 297 3.91 -4.51 -1.76
N ILE A 298 4.01 -3.32 -2.36
CA ILE A 298 2.86 -2.41 -2.57
C ILE A 298 1.81 -3.10 -3.45
N GLY A 299 2.23 -3.73 -4.55
CA GLY A 299 1.30 -4.47 -5.41
C GLY A 299 0.64 -5.67 -4.72
N ALA A 300 1.39 -6.40 -3.87
CA ALA A 300 0.83 -7.49 -3.08
C ALA A 300 -0.17 -7.01 -2.01
N ALA A 301 0.08 -5.86 -1.40
CA ALA A 301 -0.86 -5.23 -0.45
C ALA A 301 -2.12 -4.76 -1.18
N SER A 302 -1.95 -4.09 -2.31
CA SER A 302 -3.04 -3.55 -3.10
C SER A 302 -3.97 -4.64 -3.65
N SER A 303 -3.44 -5.80 -4.07
CA SER A 303 -4.26 -6.95 -4.49
C SER A 303 -5.10 -7.56 -3.35
N GLN A 304 -4.90 -7.12 -2.12
CA GLN A 304 -5.70 -7.49 -0.95
C GLN A 304 -6.54 -6.31 -0.41
N GLY A 305 -6.74 -5.27 -1.21
CA GLY A 305 -7.50 -4.08 -0.83
C GLY A 305 -6.79 -3.20 0.21
N ILE A 306 -5.44 -3.21 0.24
CA ILE A 306 -4.63 -2.40 1.15
C ILE A 306 -3.75 -1.46 0.32
N LEU A 307 -4.09 -0.18 0.27
CA LEU A 307 -3.33 0.82 -0.46
C LEU A 307 -2.28 1.46 0.44
N ILE A 308 -1.00 1.33 0.08
CA ILE A 308 0.13 1.94 0.80
C ILE A 308 0.70 3.06 -0.05
N LYS A 309 0.66 4.30 0.43
CA LYS A 309 1.02 5.51 -0.32
C LYS A 309 2.52 5.73 -0.51
N GLY A 310 3.36 4.73 -0.27
CA GLY A 310 4.80 4.85 -0.52
C GLY A 310 5.65 3.76 0.10
N SER A 311 6.85 3.56 -0.45
CA SER A 311 7.81 2.59 0.07
C SER A 311 8.33 2.97 1.48
N ASN A 312 8.35 4.27 1.82
CA ASN A 312 8.66 4.75 3.17
C ASN A 312 7.64 4.25 4.20
N TYR A 313 6.36 4.27 3.87
CA TYR A 313 5.30 3.80 4.77
C TYR A 313 5.31 2.27 4.90
N MET A 314 5.65 1.55 3.84
CA MET A 314 5.86 0.10 3.92
C MET A 314 7.03 -0.25 4.86
N GLU A 315 8.13 0.51 4.82
CA GLU A 315 9.25 0.34 5.74
C GLU A 315 8.83 0.64 7.19
N MET A 316 8.07 1.73 7.41
CA MET A 316 7.56 2.12 8.74
C MET A 316 6.56 1.12 9.29
N LEU A 317 5.63 0.58 8.47
CA LEU A 317 4.70 -0.49 8.87
C LEU A 317 5.42 -1.73 9.43
N ALA A 318 6.57 -2.09 8.86
CA ALA A 318 7.36 -3.21 9.36
C ALA A 318 7.95 -2.95 10.76
N ASP A 319 8.16 -1.69 11.11
CA ASP A 319 8.72 -1.24 12.39
C ASP A 319 7.63 -0.92 13.44
N VAL A 320 6.34 -1.03 13.13
CA VAL A 320 5.22 -0.79 14.06
C VAL A 320 5.30 -1.73 15.24
N LYS A 321 5.19 -1.16 16.45
CA LYS A 321 5.15 -1.88 17.73
C LYS A 321 3.95 -1.53 18.58
N THR A 322 3.33 -0.39 18.33
CA THR A 322 2.11 0.07 18.99
C THR A 322 1.07 0.37 17.93
N VAL A 323 -0.14 -0.17 18.10
CA VAL A 323 -1.29 0.13 17.24
C VAL A 323 -2.36 0.77 18.11
N VAL A 324 -2.78 1.94 17.71
CA VAL A 324 -3.80 2.75 18.39
C VAL A 324 -5.03 2.77 17.51
N PHE A 325 -6.17 2.43 18.05
CA PHE A 325 -7.44 2.38 17.35
C PHE A 325 -8.39 3.48 17.86
N ASP A 326 -9.10 4.13 16.96
CA ASP A 326 -10.37 4.73 17.35
C ASP A 326 -11.39 3.62 17.63
N LYS A 327 -12.40 3.92 18.44
CA LYS A 327 -13.47 2.96 18.73
C LYS A 327 -14.52 2.95 17.63
N THR A 328 -15.16 4.09 17.41
CA THR A 328 -16.40 4.22 16.63
C THR A 328 -16.10 4.14 15.12
N GLY A 329 -16.83 3.31 14.36
CA GLY A 329 -16.57 3.13 12.95
C GLY A 329 -15.31 2.31 12.62
N THR A 330 -14.40 2.10 13.56
CA THR A 330 -13.14 1.36 13.40
C THR A 330 -13.19 -0.03 14.00
N LEU A 331 -13.30 -0.14 15.32
CA LEU A 331 -13.48 -1.41 16.05
C LEU A 331 -14.95 -1.83 16.14
N THR A 332 -15.84 -0.88 15.93
CA THR A 332 -17.29 -1.04 15.93
C THR A 332 -17.86 -0.67 14.55
N LYS A 333 -19.11 -1.09 14.30
CA LYS A 333 -19.79 -0.81 13.01
C LYS A 333 -20.23 0.65 12.85
N GLY A 334 -20.11 1.49 13.91
CA GLY A 334 -20.67 2.85 13.92
C GLY A 334 -22.20 2.87 13.89
N VAL A 335 -22.83 1.73 14.07
CA VAL A 335 -24.28 1.56 14.10
C VAL A 335 -24.71 1.22 15.51
N PHE A 336 -25.58 2.06 16.06
CA PHE A 336 -26.18 1.81 17.36
C PHE A 336 -27.28 0.76 17.25
N ALA A 337 -27.30 -0.17 18.20
CA ALA A 337 -28.36 -1.15 18.34
C ALA A 337 -28.77 -1.32 19.81
N VAL A 338 -30.00 -1.78 20.00
CA VAL A 338 -30.50 -2.18 21.30
C VAL A 338 -29.75 -3.43 21.75
N SER A 339 -28.97 -3.32 22.82
CA SER A 339 -28.18 -4.41 23.38
C SER A 339 -28.87 -5.12 24.54
N LYS A 340 -29.77 -4.42 25.25
CA LYS A 340 -30.52 -4.98 26.37
C LYS A 340 -31.79 -4.18 26.60
N VAL A 341 -32.89 -4.90 26.90
CA VAL A 341 -34.15 -4.33 27.37
C VAL A 341 -34.43 -4.93 28.75
N VAL A 342 -34.80 -4.12 29.72
CA VAL A 342 -35.23 -4.58 31.03
C VAL A 342 -36.51 -3.86 31.42
N ALA A 343 -37.61 -4.57 31.36
CA ALA A 343 -38.93 -4.05 31.66
C ALA A 343 -39.36 -4.39 33.11
N LYS A 344 -40.18 -3.49 33.72
CA LYS A 344 -40.88 -3.71 34.96
C LYS A 344 -42.38 -3.65 34.69
N ASP A 345 -43.13 -4.57 35.25
CA ASP A 345 -44.61 -4.65 35.17
C ASP A 345 -45.19 -4.68 33.74
N MET A 346 -44.38 -4.92 32.68
CA MET A 346 -44.79 -5.06 31.30
C MET A 346 -43.81 -5.98 30.54
N SER A 347 -44.09 -6.32 29.27
CA SER A 347 -43.16 -7.08 28.43
C SER A 347 -42.00 -6.20 27.92
N GLU A 348 -40.84 -6.82 27.59
CA GLU A 348 -39.71 -6.12 26.98
C GLU A 348 -40.09 -5.53 25.63
N GLU A 349 -40.95 -6.21 24.86
CA GLU A 349 -41.46 -5.76 23.57
C GLU A 349 -42.32 -4.50 23.71
N GLU A 350 -43.21 -4.45 24.74
CA GLU A 350 -44.03 -3.26 25.04
C GLU A 350 -43.18 -2.08 25.46
N LEU A 351 -42.16 -2.29 26.32
CA LEU A 351 -41.25 -1.22 26.74
C LEU A 351 -40.49 -0.64 25.55
N LEU A 352 -39.98 -1.51 24.69
CA LEU A 352 -39.26 -1.10 23.49
C LEU A 352 -40.18 -0.36 22.51
N HIS A 353 -41.40 -0.80 22.35
CA HIS A 353 -42.43 -0.17 21.55
C HIS A 353 -42.72 1.27 22.00
N TYR A 354 -42.99 1.50 23.30
CA TYR A 354 -43.20 2.84 23.83
C TYR A 354 -41.99 3.76 23.70
N ALA A 355 -40.79 3.23 23.93
CA ALA A 355 -39.56 3.99 23.77
C ALA A 355 -39.30 4.40 22.31
N ALA A 356 -39.56 3.50 21.36
CA ALA A 356 -39.38 3.76 19.95
C ALA A 356 -40.38 4.80 19.41
N HIS A 357 -41.63 4.73 19.85
CA HIS A 357 -42.64 5.74 19.51
C HIS A 357 -42.35 7.11 20.18
N ALA A 358 -41.79 7.13 21.40
CA ALA A 358 -41.37 8.37 22.04
C ALA A 358 -40.28 9.10 21.22
N GLU A 359 -39.39 8.35 20.62
CA GLU A 359 -38.26 8.83 19.79
C GLU A 359 -38.60 8.92 18.29
N MET A 360 -39.89 8.85 17.91
CA MET A 360 -40.31 8.73 16.49
C MET A 360 -39.85 9.90 15.61
N TYR A 361 -39.86 11.11 16.15
CA TYR A 361 -39.48 12.33 15.44
C TYR A 361 -38.01 12.75 15.65
N SER A 362 -37.27 12.07 16.53
CA SER A 362 -35.88 12.35 16.81
C SER A 362 -34.99 11.84 15.68
N LYS A 363 -34.00 12.64 15.26
CA LYS A 363 -32.96 12.26 14.31
C LYS A 363 -31.71 11.69 14.99
N HIS A 364 -31.73 11.52 16.30
CA HIS A 364 -30.59 11.02 17.05
C HIS A 364 -30.31 9.54 16.67
N PRO A 365 -29.03 9.11 16.53
CA PRO A 365 -28.70 7.70 16.20
C PRO A 365 -29.31 6.68 17.16
N VAL A 366 -29.42 7.03 18.45
CA VAL A 366 -30.09 6.20 19.48
C VAL A 366 -31.58 6.01 19.18
N ALA A 367 -32.25 7.06 18.71
CA ALA A 367 -33.65 6.99 18.32
C ALA A 367 -33.86 6.05 17.14
N LEU A 368 -32.95 6.11 16.15
CA LEU A 368 -32.98 5.21 14.99
C LEU A 368 -32.81 3.74 15.43
N ALA A 369 -31.88 3.49 16.38
CA ALA A 369 -31.67 2.16 16.94
C ALA A 369 -32.92 1.58 17.62
N LEU A 370 -33.64 2.40 18.40
CA LEU A 370 -34.89 2.00 19.03
C LEU A 370 -35.97 1.66 18.01
N ARG A 371 -36.15 2.53 17.00
CA ARG A 371 -37.14 2.32 15.93
C ARG A 371 -36.86 1.04 15.12
N ASN A 372 -35.61 0.82 14.74
CA ASN A 372 -35.23 -0.38 14.00
C ASN A 372 -35.43 -1.67 14.82
N ALA A 373 -35.20 -1.62 16.12
CA ALA A 373 -35.37 -2.76 17.00
C ALA A 373 -36.84 -3.07 17.30
N ALA A 374 -37.69 -2.05 17.37
CA ALA A 374 -39.12 -2.21 17.67
C ALA A 374 -39.96 -2.66 16.44
N ASN A 375 -39.38 -2.56 15.21
CA ASN A 375 -40.07 -2.92 13.95
C ASN A 375 -41.51 -2.33 13.88
N ILE A 376 -41.60 -0.99 14.02
CA ILE A 376 -42.89 -0.29 14.14
C ILE A 376 -43.65 -0.39 12.81
N GLU A 377 -44.75 -1.14 12.79
CA GLU A 377 -45.67 -1.27 11.66
C GLU A 377 -47.10 -0.79 12.00
N ASP A 378 -47.31 -0.16 13.17
CA ASP A 378 -48.63 0.20 13.68
C ASP A 378 -48.90 1.72 13.64
N ASP A 379 -50.23 2.07 13.71
CA ASP A 379 -50.75 3.43 13.65
C ASP A 379 -50.92 4.04 15.07
N CYS A 380 -49.97 3.91 16.01
CA CYS A 380 -50.07 4.54 17.31
C CYS A 380 -50.13 6.07 17.20
N GLN A 381 -51.09 6.68 17.91
CA GLN A 381 -51.23 8.13 17.96
C GLN A 381 -50.19 8.73 18.89
N VAL A 382 -49.20 9.40 18.29
CA VAL A 382 -48.21 10.18 19.03
C VAL A 382 -48.57 11.65 18.98
N SER A 383 -48.73 12.28 20.17
CA SER A 383 -49.04 13.69 20.30
C SER A 383 -48.22 14.36 21.44
N ASP A 384 -48.22 15.70 21.48
CA ASP A 384 -47.58 16.49 22.53
C ASP A 384 -46.10 16.13 22.76
N SER A 385 -45.34 15.89 21.68
CA SER A 385 -43.92 15.55 21.77
C SER A 385 -43.08 16.79 22.08
N GLU A 386 -42.36 16.74 23.19
CA GLU A 386 -41.49 17.79 23.69
C GLU A 386 -40.10 17.24 23.98
N GLU A 387 -39.06 17.79 23.31
CA GLU A 387 -37.68 17.45 23.59
C GLU A 387 -37.16 18.29 24.77
N LEU A 388 -36.74 17.61 25.83
CA LEU A 388 -36.14 18.22 27.03
C LEU A 388 -34.63 18.19 26.91
N ALA A 389 -34.04 19.30 26.49
CA ALA A 389 -32.62 19.40 26.15
C ALA A 389 -31.70 18.81 27.23
N GLY A 390 -30.88 17.84 26.86
CA GLY A 390 -29.95 17.16 27.75
C GLY A 390 -30.57 16.16 28.73
N HIS A 391 -31.87 15.91 28.65
CA HIS A 391 -32.61 15.01 29.53
C HIS A 391 -33.28 13.85 28.78
N GLY A 392 -33.95 14.12 27.65
CA GLY A 392 -34.70 13.14 26.88
C GLY A 392 -35.96 13.73 26.27
N ILE A 393 -36.98 12.90 26.05
CA ILE A 393 -38.25 13.26 25.39
C ILE A 393 -39.43 12.96 26.32
N ARG A 394 -40.43 13.85 26.29
CA ARG A 394 -41.77 13.62 26.81
C ARG A 394 -42.75 13.60 25.66
N THR A 395 -43.65 12.64 25.63
CA THR A 395 -44.68 12.54 24.61
C THR A 395 -45.93 11.83 25.13
N LYS A 396 -47.06 11.98 24.43
CA LYS A 396 -48.25 11.17 24.67
C LYS A 396 -48.42 10.13 23.58
N ILE A 397 -48.53 8.84 23.97
CA ILE A 397 -48.72 7.71 23.08
C ILE A 397 -50.02 7.02 23.47
N ASN A 398 -51.01 7.03 22.56
CA ASN A 398 -52.33 6.49 22.80
C ASN A 398 -53.00 7.03 24.11
N GLY A 399 -52.70 8.30 24.50
CA GLY A 399 -53.21 8.95 25.68
C GLY A 399 -52.38 8.78 26.94
N PHE A 400 -51.37 7.93 26.98
CA PHE A 400 -50.45 7.73 28.10
C PHE A 400 -49.30 8.74 28.03
N ASP A 401 -48.94 9.37 29.14
CA ASP A 401 -47.75 10.22 29.24
C ASP A 401 -46.48 9.35 29.31
N VAL A 402 -45.64 9.40 28.27
CA VAL A 402 -44.41 8.63 28.17
C VAL A 402 -43.20 9.54 28.24
N TYR A 403 -42.24 9.18 29.09
CA TYR A 403 -40.94 9.85 29.24
C TYR A 403 -39.84 8.85 28.86
N ALA A 404 -38.99 9.22 27.93
CA ALA A 404 -37.82 8.42 27.53
C ALA A 404 -36.56 9.29 27.62
N GLY A 405 -35.56 8.88 28.41
CA GLY A 405 -34.33 9.66 28.54
C GLY A 405 -33.37 9.17 29.62
N ASN A 406 -32.44 10.03 30.04
CA ASN A 406 -31.42 9.66 31.00
C ASN A 406 -31.93 9.70 32.48
N ALA A 407 -31.09 9.26 33.42
CA ALA A 407 -31.43 9.26 34.86
C ALA A 407 -31.77 10.68 35.42
N LYS A 408 -31.29 11.76 34.77
CA LYS A 408 -31.64 13.11 35.16
C LYS A 408 -33.10 13.42 34.84
N LEU A 409 -33.62 12.92 33.74
CA LEU A 409 -35.04 13.02 33.39
C LEU A 409 -35.90 12.35 34.45
N MET A 410 -35.56 11.11 34.83
CA MET A 410 -36.32 10.38 35.88
C MET A 410 -36.33 11.15 37.21
N LYS A 411 -35.19 11.69 37.60
CA LYS A 411 -35.10 12.52 38.81
C LYS A 411 -35.96 13.82 38.73
N SER A 412 -36.03 14.45 37.56
CA SER A 412 -36.83 15.66 37.35
C SER A 412 -38.33 15.43 37.51
N ILE A 413 -38.79 14.22 37.26
CA ILE A 413 -40.17 13.78 37.46
C ILE A 413 -40.38 13.01 38.78
N SER A 414 -39.39 13.10 39.69
CA SER A 414 -39.41 12.49 41.01
C SER A 414 -39.56 10.96 41.03
N LEU A 415 -39.01 10.29 40.02
CA LEU A 415 -38.96 8.84 39.96
C LEU A 415 -37.54 8.31 40.25
N GLU A 416 -37.46 7.25 41.05
CA GLU A 416 -36.24 6.49 41.22
C GLU A 416 -36.04 5.55 40.02
N CYS A 417 -34.85 5.49 39.45
CA CYS A 417 -34.47 4.61 38.36
C CYS A 417 -33.37 3.66 38.80
N ASP A 418 -33.26 2.54 38.09
CA ASP A 418 -32.23 1.55 38.36
C ASP A 418 -30.83 2.11 38.06
N ASP A 419 -29.82 1.72 38.88
CA ASP A 419 -28.43 2.07 38.63
C ASP A 419 -27.86 1.03 37.64
N VAL A 420 -27.69 1.47 36.38
CA VAL A 420 -27.31 0.57 35.26
C VAL A 420 -25.82 0.65 35.03
N THR A 421 -25.15 -0.49 35.09
CA THR A 421 -23.71 -0.60 34.90
C THR A 421 -23.33 -1.22 33.54
N GLU A 422 -24.30 -1.49 32.67
CA GLU A 422 -24.06 -2.00 31.31
C GLU A 422 -23.37 -0.97 30.43
N PRO A 423 -22.55 -1.41 29.45
CA PRO A 423 -21.90 -0.53 28.50
C PRO A 423 -22.90 -0.03 27.47
N GLY A 424 -22.98 1.28 27.28
CA GLY A 424 -23.88 1.90 26.32
C GLY A 424 -24.59 3.13 26.84
N THR A 425 -25.46 3.67 26.01
CA THR A 425 -26.40 4.74 26.39
C THR A 425 -27.62 4.11 27.01
N VAL A 426 -27.89 4.47 28.25
CA VAL A 426 -29.05 3.98 28.98
C VAL A 426 -30.22 4.94 28.82
N ILE A 427 -31.33 4.43 28.34
CA ILE A 427 -32.59 5.14 28.18
C ILE A 427 -33.57 4.57 29.20
N HIS A 428 -33.88 5.37 30.22
CA HIS A 428 -34.93 5.03 31.18
C HIS A 428 -36.28 5.44 30.61
N VAL A 429 -37.29 4.61 30.82
CA VAL A 429 -38.65 4.85 30.35
C VAL A 429 -39.59 4.92 31.54
N ALA A 430 -40.46 5.92 31.55
CA ALA A 430 -41.54 6.02 32.49
C ALA A 430 -42.88 6.26 31.75
N ILE A 431 -43.94 5.61 32.21
CA ILE A 431 -45.29 5.68 31.63
C ILE A 431 -46.28 6.01 32.74
N ASP A 432 -47.10 7.05 32.52
CA ASP A 432 -48.10 7.57 33.48
C ASP A 432 -47.54 7.74 34.91
N GLY A 433 -46.36 8.32 35.02
CA GLY A 433 -45.70 8.58 36.28
C GLY A 433 -45.16 7.38 37.02
N LYS A 434 -45.07 6.21 36.36
CA LYS A 434 -44.42 5.00 36.89
C LYS A 434 -43.18 4.66 36.09
N TYR A 435 -42.11 4.26 36.78
CA TYR A 435 -40.90 3.76 36.15
C TYR A 435 -41.17 2.40 35.49
N ALA A 436 -41.05 2.33 34.17
CA ALA A 436 -41.38 1.16 33.37
C ALA A 436 -40.17 0.25 33.09
N GLY A 437 -38.94 0.79 33.16
CA GLY A 437 -37.72 0.05 32.90
C GLY A 437 -36.66 0.87 32.18
N TYR A 438 -35.66 0.15 31.62
CA TYR A 438 -34.62 0.80 30.86
C TYR A 438 -34.20 -0.02 29.62
N ILE A 439 -33.67 0.67 28.64
CA ILE A 439 -33.12 0.10 27.40
C ILE A 439 -31.66 0.57 27.28
N VAL A 440 -30.78 -0.34 26.94
CA VAL A 440 -29.37 -0.04 26.69
C VAL A 440 -29.14 -0.10 25.18
N VAL A 441 -28.64 0.99 24.64
CA VAL A 441 -28.24 1.10 23.25
C VAL A 441 -26.73 1.25 23.18
N SER A 442 -26.07 0.40 22.43
CA SER A 442 -24.62 0.38 22.28
C SER A 442 -24.21 0.27 20.83
N ASP A 443 -23.03 0.77 20.53
CA ASP A 443 -22.40 0.57 19.23
C ASP A 443 -21.91 -0.89 19.11
N ILE A 444 -22.18 -1.53 17.99
CA ILE A 444 -21.91 -2.95 17.78
C ILE A 444 -20.43 -3.13 17.44
N VAL A 445 -19.72 -3.95 18.23
CA VAL A 445 -18.35 -4.38 17.91
C VAL A 445 -18.38 -5.26 16.66
N LYS A 446 -17.46 -5.02 15.70
CA LYS A 446 -17.31 -5.86 14.51
C LYS A 446 -16.86 -7.27 14.92
N GLU A 447 -17.41 -8.30 14.29
CA GLU A 447 -17.10 -9.69 14.62
C GLU A 447 -15.62 -10.02 14.42
N GLU A 448 -14.99 -9.38 13.43
CA GLU A 448 -13.59 -9.54 13.06
C GLU A 448 -12.60 -8.90 14.03
N THR A 449 -13.05 -8.01 14.92
CA THR A 449 -12.18 -7.20 15.80
C THR A 449 -11.34 -8.07 16.73
N ILE A 450 -11.93 -9.10 17.36
CA ILE A 450 -11.20 -9.97 18.29
C ILE A 450 -10.08 -10.73 17.56
N ASP A 451 -10.38 -11.26 16.38
CA ASP A 451 -9.39 -11.95 15.53
C ASP A 451 -8.29 -10.98 15.06
N ALA A 452 -8.66 -9.75 14.69
CA ALA A 452 -7.72 -8.70 14.29
C ALA A 452 -6.70 -8.38 15.39
N ILE A 453 -7.16 -8.15 16.63
CA ILE A 453 -6.28 -7.87 17.78
C ILE A 453 -5.37 -9.07 18.09
N SER A 454 -5.91 -10.30 18.04
CA SER A 454 -5.13 -11.51 18.22
C SER A 454 -4.02 -11.66 17.17
N LYS A 455 -4.35 -11.46 15.88
CA LYS A 455 -3.39 -11.51 14.77
C LYS A 455 -2.31 -10.43 14.87
N LEU A 456 -2.66 -9.21 15.30
CA LEU A 456 -1.68 -8.16 15.55
C LEU A 456 -0.66 -8.56 16.61
N LYS A 457 -1.11 -9.13 17.72
CA LYS A 457 -0.22 -9.65 18.79
C LYS A 457 0.67 -10.78 18.27
N ALA A 458 0.14 -11.67 17.44
CA ALA A 458 0.92 -12.73 16.78
C ALA A 458 1.99 -12.18 15.83
N GLU A 459 1.71 -11.07 15.15
CA GLU A 459 2.69 -10.35 14.32
C GLU A 459 3.73 -9.56 15.15
N GLY A 460 3.71 -9.63 16.47
CA GLY A 460 4.70 -9.01 17.36
C GLY A 460 4.46 -7.53 17.64
N ILE A 461 3.20 -7.10 17.58
CA ILE A 461 2.76 -5.82 18.16
C ILE A 461 2.84 -5.97 19.68
N ARG A 462 3.49 -5.02 20.34
CA ARG A 462 3.73 -5.07 21.78
C ARG A 462 2.59 -4.46 22.58
N LYS A 463 1.89 -3.49 21.97
CA LYS A 463 0.87 -2.72 22.66
C LYS A 463 -0.26 -2.37 21.70
N THR A 464 -1.49 -2.67 22.12
CA THR A 464 -2.72 -2.23 21.46
C THR A 464 -3.44 -1.24 22.35
N VAL A 465 -3.88 -0.12 21.80
CA VAL A 465 -4.48 0.99 22.53
C VAL A 465 -5.81 1.36 21.89
N MET A 466 -6.81 1.73 22.66
CA MET A 466 -8.07 2.28 22.16
C MET A 466 -8.24 3.71 22.66
N LEU A 467 -8.56 4.64 21.76
CA LEU A 467 -8.97 6.01 22.07
C LEU A 467 -10.47 6.14 21.82
N THR A 468 -11.19 6.79 22.75
CA THR A 468 -12.63 6.97 22.61
C THR A 468 -13.14 8.18 23.41
N GLY A 469 -14.20 8.82 22.92
CA GLY A 469 -14.96 9.83 23.67
C GLY A 469 -15.97 9.23 24.67
N ASP A 470 -16.15 7.90 24.69
CA ASP A 470 -17.07 7.24 25.61
C ASP A 470 -16.66 7.39 27.07
N ASN A 471 -17.63 7.19 27.97
CA ASN A 471 -17.35 7.11 29.38
C ASN A 471 -16.43 5.92 29.74
N ARG A 472 -15.72 6.06 30.84
CA ARG A 472 -14.70 5.10 31.30
C ARG A 472 -15.23 3.68 31.49
N ILE A 473 -16.48 3.51 31.92
CA ILE A 473 -17.08 2.19 32.20
C ILE A 473 -17.30 1.45 30.89
N THR A 474 -17.94 2.10 29.91
CA THR A 474 -18.19 1.54 28.58
C THR A 474 -16.88 1.21 27.86
N ALA A 475 -15.95 2.16 27.84
CA ALA A 475 -14.66 2.01 27.17
C ALA A 475 -13.86 0.79 27.72
N ASN A 476 -13.77 0.66 29.06
CA ASN A 476 -13.04 -0.46 29.68
C ASN A 476 -13.70 -1.82 29.41
N LYS A 477 -15.04 -1.90 29.40
CA LYS A 477 -15.76 -3.15 29.10
C LYS A 477 -15.53 -3.59 27.65
N VAL A 478 -15.64 -2.66 26.70
CA VAL A 478 -15.37 -2.93 25.29
C VAL A 478 -13.91 -3.38 25.11
N ALA A 479 -12.94 -2.62 25.61
CA ALA A 479 -11.53 -2.95 25.49
C ALA A 479 -11.20 -4.36 26.04
N LYS A 480 -11.77 -4.72 27.20
CA LYS A 480 -11.59 -6.04 27.79
C LYS A 480 -12.21 -7.15 26.96
N SER A 481 -13.39 -6.92 26.37
CA SER A 481 -14.07 -7.95 25.53
C SER A 481 -13.32 -8.27 24.26
N ILE A 482 -12.60 -7.29 23.67
CA ILE A 482 -11.84 -7.44 22.43
C ILE A 482 -10.34 -7.68 22.63
N GLY A 483 -9.87 -7.65 23.90
CA GLY A 483 -8.48 -7.97 24.24
C GLY A 483 -7.46 -6.86 23.97
N ILE A 484 -7.87 -5.59 24.01
CA ILE A 484 -6.98 -4.41 23.93
C ILE A 484 -6.24 -4.21 25.26
N ASP A 485 -4.97 -3.79 25.19
CA ASP A 485 -4.09 -3.70 26.37
C ASP A 485 -4.32 -2.42 27.19
N GLU A 486 -4.57 -1.28 26.52
CA GLU A 486 -4.82 0.01 27.18
C GLU A 486 -5.99 0.75 26.54
N VAL A 487 -6.70 1.54 27.34
CA VAL A 487 -7.81 2.36 26.88
C VAL A 487 -7.75 3.76 27.49
N TYR A 488 -7.99 4.76 26.67
CA TYR A 488 -8.17 6.15 27.08
C TYR A 488 -9.56 6.59 26.67
N SER A 489 -10.35 7.00 27.66
CA SER A 489 -11.76 7.36 27.54
C SER A 489 -11.99 8.84 27.78
N GLU A 490 -13.20 9.32 27.44
CA GLU A 490 -13.64 10.71 27.67
C GLU A 490 -12.79 11.74 26.94
N LEU A 491 -12.19 11.34 25.78
CA LEU A 491 -11.32 12.20 24.99
C LEU A 491 -12.11 13.07 24.01
N LEU A 492 -11.79 14.35 23.98
CA LEU A 492 -12.16 15.24 22.88
C LEU A 492 -11.23 15.02 21.67
N PRO A 493 -11.60 15.48 20.46
CA PRO A 493 -10.77 15.29 19.26
C PRO A 493 -9.33 15.81 19.43
N GLY A 494 -9.12 16.94 20.11
CA GLY A 494 -7.79 17.48 20.42
C GLY A 494 -6.98 16.59 21.36
N ASP A 495 -7.63 16.03 22.39
CA ASP A 495 -6.96 15.16 23.37
C ASP A 495 -6.45 13.86 22.74
N LYS A 496 -7.12 13.38 21.67
CA LYS A 496 -6.64 12.22 20.90
C LYS A 496 -5.27 12.49 20.25
N VAL A 497 -5.07 13.69 19.69
CA VAL A 497 -3.80 14.11 19.08
C VAL A 497 -2.71 14.16 20.15
N ASP A 498 -2.97 14.82 21.28
CA ASP A 498 -2.01 14.91 22.38
C ASP A 498 -1.61 13.53 22.90
N LYS A 499 -2.58 12.60 22.95
CA LYS A 499 -2.33 11.23 23.40
C LYS A 499 -1.48 10.43 22.42
N ILE A 500 -1.65 10.61 21.13
CA ILE A 500 -0.75 10.01 20.12
C ILE A 500 0.66 10.55 20.28
N GLU A 501 0.83 11.86 20.49
CA GLU A 501 2.16 12.45 20.72
C GLU A 501 2.82 11.91 21.98
N GLU A 502 2.07 11.74 23.07
CA GLU A 502 2.56 11.11 24.30
C GLU A 502 3.02 9.66 24.06
N LEU A 503 2.23 8.87 23.34
CA LEU A 503 2.58 7.49 22.98
C LEU A 503 3.82 7.43 22.09
N MET A 504 3.96 8.34 21.12
CA MET A 504 5.17 8.45 20.30
C MET A 504 6.39 8.87 21.11
N ALA A 505 6.25 9.76 22.09
CA ALA A 505 7.33 10.18 22.98
C ALA A 505 7.78 9.07 23.94
N SER A 506 6.86 8.20 24.37
CA SER A 506 7.12 7.11 25.34
C SER A 506 7.67 5.82 24.72
N ARG A 507 7.95 5.79 23.41
CA ARG A 507 8.46 4.60 22.72
C ARG A 507 9.83 4.16 23.23
N SER A 508 10.05 2.85 23.30
CA SER A 508 11.29 2.26 23.81
C SER A 508 12.50 2.46 22.89
N SER A 509 12.27 2.71 21.60
CA SER A 509 13.31 2.94 20.59
C SER A 509 12.83 3.94 19.55
N SER A 510 13.74 4.75 19.01
CA SER A 510 13.45 5.65 17.89
C SER A 510 13.03 4.93 16.60
N LYS A 511 13.21 3.61 16.54
CA LYS A 511 12.77 2.75 15.42
C LYS A 511 11.37 2.19 15.62
N ASP A 512 10.87 2.14 16.86
CA ASP A 512 9.53 1.63 17.14
C ASP A 512 8.49 2.65 16.64
N ALA A 513 7.68 2.29 15.66
CA ALA A 513 6.64 3.15 15.10
C ALA A 513 5.30 2.95 15.80
N VAL A 514 4.50 4.02 15.87
CA VAL A 514 3.12 4.05 16.36
C VAL A 514 2.19 4.22 15.16
N ALA A 515 1.30 3.26 14.94
CA ALA A 515 0.25 3.35 13.95
C ALA A 515 -1.06 3.77 14.61
N PHE A 516 -1.79 4.69 13.97
CA PHE A 516 -3.16 5.04 14.34
C PHE A 516 -4.12 4.51 13.28
N VAL A 517 -5.21 3.89 13.71
CA VAL A 517 -6.26 3.33 12.84
C VAL A 517 -7.58 4.02 13.17
N GLY A 518 -8.20 4.63 12.18
CA GLY A 518 -9.46 5.36 12.32
C GLY A 518 -10.30 5.35 11.05
N ASP A 519 -11.56 5.79 11.12
CA ASP A 519 -12.46 5.94 9.97
C ASP A 519 -12.23 7.24 9.17
N GLY A 520 -11.49 8.16 9.74
CA GLY A 520 -10.96 9.36 9.11
C GLY A 520 -11.89 10.56 9.02
N ILE A 521 -13.17 10.44 9.27
CA ILE A 521 -14.08 11.59 9.19
C ILE A 521 -13.75 12.61 10.31
N ASN A 522 -13.58 12.11 11.54
CA ASN A 522 -13.27 12.95 12.71
C ASN A 522 -11.80 12.87 13.11
N ASP A 523 -11.06 11.88 12.61
CA ASP A 523 -9.72 11.54 13.07
C ASP A 523 -8.60 11.96 12.11
N ALA A 524 -8.91 12.70 11.03
CA ALA A 524 -7.93 13.18 10.06
C ALA A 524 -6.71 13.89 10.71
N PRO A 525 -6.86 14.74 11.75
CA PRO A 525 -5.72 15.31 12.45
C PRO A 525 -4.86 14.27 13.16
N VAL A 526 -5.47 13.22 13.70
CA VAL A 526 -4.77 12.14 14.43
C VAL A 526 -4.04 11.23 13.45
N LEU A 527 -4.70 10.88 12.32
CA LEU A 527 -4.11 10.12 11.21
C LEU A 527 -2.84 10.77 10.69
N SER A 528 -2.90 12.09 10.43
CA SER A 528 -1.75 12.85 9.92
C SER A 528 -0.62 13.01 10.95
N ARG A 529 -0.93 12.90 12.25
CA ARG A 529 0.04 13.14 13.32
C ARG A 529 0.78 11.89 13.77
N ALA A 530 0.20 10.72 13.65
CA ALA A 530 0.83 9.43 13.96
C ALA A 530 2.08 9.17 13.07
N ASP A 531 2.97 8.26 13.48
CA ASP A 531 4.05 7.83 12.59
C ASP A 531 3.49 7.20 11.31
N ILE A 532 2.34 6.50 11.42
CA ILE A 532 1.56 5.97 10.30
C ILE A 532 0.07 6.12 10.60
N GLY A 533 -0.63 6.82 9.73
CA GLY A 533 -2.09 6.88 9.70
C GLY A 533 -2.67 5.78 8.80
N ILE A 534 -3.60 4.99 9.33
CA ILE A 534 -4.32 3.93 8.60
C ILE A 534 -5.80 4.28 8.60
N ALA A 535 -6.36 4.60 7.44
CA ALA A 535 -7.79 4.82 7.28
C ALA A 535 -8.52 3.52 6.94
N MET A 536 -9.68 3.29 7.59
CA MET A 536 -10.55 2.15 7.34
C MET A 536 -11.81 2.59 6.58
N GLY A 537 -12.35 1.69 5.73
CA GLY A 537 -13.61 1.93 5.02
C GLY A 537 -13.59 3.16 4.12
N ALA A 538 -12.44 3.51 3.57
CA ALA A 538 -12.16 4.79 2.93
C ALA A 538 -12.97 5.08 1.66
N MET A 539 -13.80 4.14 1.20
CA MET A 539 -14.66 4.35 0.02
C MET A 539 -15.75 5.41 0.24
N GLY A 540 -15.91 5.92 1.47
CA GLY A 540 -16.91 6.94 1.82
C GLY A 540 -16.35 8.29 2.31
N SER A 541 -15.03 8.41 2.60
CA SER A 541 -14.46 9.62 3.18
C SER A 541 -13.18 10.09 2.48
N ASP A 542 -13.33 11.09 1.63
CA ASP A 542 -12.21 11.72 0.91
C ASP A 542 -11.15 12.30 1.85
N ALA A 543 -11.58 12.92 2.95
CA ALA A 543 -10.67 13.49 3.95
C ALA A 543 -9.82 12.41 4.66
N ALA A 544 -10.38 11.23 4.89
CA ALA A 544 -9.64 10.10 5.45
C ALA A 544 -8.59 9.57 4.49
N VAL A 545 -8.98 9.41 3.23
CA VAL A 545 -8.06 8.97 2.18
C VAL A 545 -6.90 9.95 2.05
N GLU A 546 -7.13 11.25 2.07
CA GLU A 546 -6.07 12.25 1.94
C GLU A 546 -5.12 12.27 3.15
N ALA A 547 -5.66 12.18 4.36
CA ALA A 547 -4.90 12.29 5.61
C ALA A 547 -4.08 11.03 5.95
N ALA A 548 -4.50 9.84 5.50
CA ALA A 548 -3.86 8.59 5.85
C ALA A 548 -2.67 8.25 4.94
N ASP A 549 -1.72 7.48 5.46
CA ASP A 549 -0.57 6.91 4.74
C ASP A 549 -0.87 5.53 4.16
N VAL A 550 -1.82 4.84 4.78
CA VAL A 550 -2.34 3.54 4.37
C VAL A 550 -3.86 3.58 4.37
N VAL A 551 -4.46 3.06 3.32
CA VAL A 551 -5.91 3.04 3.16
C VAL A 551 -6.39 1.60 3.02
N LEU A 552 -7.29 1.19 3.90
CA LEU A 552 -7.99 -0.09 3.79
C LEU A 552 -9.29 0.16 3.02
N MET A 553 -9.47 -0.56 1.90
CA MET A 553 -10.57 -0.32 0.98
C MET A 553 -11.92 -0.77 1.53
N ASP A 554 -11.90 -1.68 2.50
CA ASP A 554 -13.05 -2.17 3.23
C ASP A 554 -12.93 -1.89 4.74
N ASP A 555 -13.95 -2.31 5.47
CA ASP A 555 -14.08 -2.09 6.91
C ASP A 555 -13.51 -3.26 7.76
N ASP A 556 -12.65 -4.12 7.18
CA ASP A 556 -12.09 -5.27 7.89
C ASP A 556 -10.83 -4.91 8.70
N PRO A 557 -10.89 -4.86 10.04
CA PRO A 557 -9.74 -4.54 10.88
C PRO A 557 -8.59 -5.58 10.80
N ARG A 558 -8.85 -6.81 10.32
CA ARG A 558 -7.82 -7.85 10.11
C ARG A 558 -6.79 -7.42 9.07
N LYS A 559 -7.14 -6.53 8.15
CA LYS A 559 -6.23 -6.01 7.12
C LYS A 559 -5.07 -5.19 7.68
N VAL A 560 -5.21 -4.61 8.88
CA VAL A 560 -4.09 -3.96 9.58
C VAL A 560 -2.97 -4.96 9.84
N SER A 561 -3.30 -6.15 10.36
CA SER A 561 -2.30 -7.20 10.60
C SER A 561 -1.69 -7.73 9.30
N LYS A 562 -2.49 -7.85 8.22
CA LYS A 562 -2.01 -8.25 6.89
C LYS A 562 -1.05 -7.21 6.31
N ALA A 563 -1.34 -5.92 6.43
CA ALA A 563 -0.46 -4.82 5.99
C ALA A 563 0.92 -4.91 6.68
N ILE A 564 0.93 -5.11 8.00
CA ILE A 564 2.15 -5.27 8.79
C ILE A 564 2.92 -6.53 8.37
N LYS A 565 2.24 -7.67 8.17
CA LYS A 565 2.83 -8.94 7.73
C LYS A 565 3.51 -8.83 6.36
N ILE A 566 2.82 -8.21 5.38
CA ILE A 566 3.37 -7.97 4.04
C ILE A 566 4.59 -7.07 4.12
N SER A 567 4.52 -6.00 4.90
CA SER A 567 5.61 -5.04 5.08
C SER A 567 6.83 -5.67 5.73
N LYS A 568 6.67 -6.49 6.76
CA LYS A 568 7.76 -7.26 7.38
C LYS A 568 8.40 -8.23 6.40
N LYS A 569 7.61 -8.97 5.61
CA LYS A 569 8.12 -9.87 4.57
C LYS A 569 8.92 -9.09 3.53
N CYS A 570 8.44 -7.91 3.10
CA CYS A 570 9.16 -7.03 2.20
C CYS A 570 10.52 -6.65 2.77
N MET A 571 10.57 -6.18 4.01
CA MET A 571 11.81 -5.76 4.66
C MET A 571 12.80 -6.91 4.89
N ILE A 572 12.33 -8.12 5.14
CA ILE A 572 13.18 -9.31 5.20
C ILE A 572 13.84 -9.55 3.85
N ILE A 573 13.09 -9.51 2.75
CA ILE A 573 13.60 -9.70 1.39
C ILE A 573 14.60 -8.60 1.03
N VAL A 574 14.28 -7.34 1.33
CA VAL A 574 15.19 -6.19 1.12
C VAL A 574 16.50 -6.41 1.87
N ARG A 575 16.47 -6.78 3.15
CA ARG A 575 17.67 -7.05 3.95
C ARG A 575 18.48 -8.22 3.41
N GLN A 576 17.80 -9.30 2.98
CA GLN A 576 18.46 -10.46 2.33
C GLN A 576 19.22 -10.01 1.08
N ASN A 577 18.58 -9.23 0.21
CA ASN A 577 19.19 -8.74 -1.01
C ASN A 577 20.38 -7.81 -0.72
N ILE A 578 20.29 -6.93 0.28
CA ILE A 578 21.39 -6.05 0.68
C ILE A 578 22.59 -6.87 1.17
N VAL A 579 22.39 -7.78 2.12
CA VAL A 579 23.48 -8.57 2.70
C VAL A 579 24.12 -9.49 1.65
N PHE A 580 23.29 -10.14 0.83
CA PHE A 580 23.75 -11.04 -0.22
C PHE A 580 24.56 -10.28 -1.29
N ALA A 581 24.04 -9.18 -1.81
CA ALA A 581 24.70 -8.41 -2.86
C ALA A 581 26.00 -7.79 -2.36
N ILE A 582 26.02 -7.16 -1.17
CA ILE A 582 27.23 -6.56 -0.60
C ILE A 582 28.26 -7.65 -0.28
N GLY A 583 27.86 -8.76 0.33
CA GLY A 583 28.76 -9.84 0.72
C GLY A 583 29.50 -10.44 -0.48
N ILE A 584 28.78 -10.78 -1.53
CA ILE A 584 29.40 -11.31 -2.76
C ILE A 584 30.28 -10.25 -3.44
N LYS A 585 29.83 -8.99 -3.51
CA LYS A 585 30.62 -7.90 -4.08
C LYS A 585 31.96 -7.72 -3.40
N VAL A 586 31.98 -7.65 -2.06
CA VAL A 586 33.22 -7.52 -1.30
C VAL A 586 34.16 -8.71 -1.56
N ALA A 587 33.63 -9.94 -1.55
CA ALA A 587 34.42 -11.13 -1.86
C ALA A 587 35.01 -11.07 -3.28
N CYS A 588 34.20 -10.70 -4.28
CA CYS A 588 34.67 -10.60 -5.67
C CYS A 588 35.68 -9.47 -5.89
N LEU A 589 35.52 -8.32 -5.21
CA LEU A 589 36.49 -7.22 -5.28
C LEU A 589 37.87 -7.63 -4.72
N ILE A 590 37.89 -8.37 -3.61
CA ILE A 590 39.13 -8.91 -3.03
C ILE A 590 39.78 -9.90 -4.01
N LEU A 591 39.02 -10.84 -4.57
CA LEU A 591 39.52 -11.82 -5.55
C LEU A 591 40.03 -11.16 -6.83
N GLY A 592 39.36 -10.09 -7.29
CA GLY A 592 39.77 -9.30 -8.45
C GLY A 592 41.07 -8.53 -8.19
N ALA A 593 41.21 -7.89 -7.02
CA ALA A 593 42.42 -7.17 -6.65
C ALA A 593 43.66 -8.09 -6.51
N VAL A 594 43.46 -9.30 -5.98
CA VAL A 594 44.51 -10.32 -5.89
C VAL A 594 44.86 -10.94 -7.25
N GLY A 595 43.95 -10.80 -8.26
CA GLY A 595 44.14 -11.32 -9.60
C GLY A 595 43.71 -12.79 -9.79
N ILE A 596 42.92 -13.33 -8.86
CA ILE A 596 42.32 -14.67 -8.96
C ILE A 596 41.06 -14.62 -9.86
N ALA A 597 40.27 -13.54 -9.75
CA ALA A 597 39.10 -13.36 -10.56
C ALA A 597 39.44 -12.76 -11.93
N ASN A 598 38.99 -13.40 -13.00
CA ASN A 598 39.04 -12.88 -14.36
C ASN A 598 37.75 -12.11 -14.69
N MET A 599 37.69 -11.50 -15.87
CA MET A 599 36.55 -10.72 -16.32
C MET A 599 35.25 -11.54 -16.44
N TRP A 600 35.32 -12.83 -16.81
CA TRP A 600 34.18 -13.73 -16.84
C TRP A 600 33.57 -13.96 -15.47
N PHE A 601 34.42 -14.15 -14.46
CA PHE A 601 33.99 -14.27 -13.06
C PHE A 601 33.34 -12.97 -12.56
N ALA A 602 33.93 -11.84 -12.96
CA ALA A 602 33.39 -10.52 -12.63
C ALA A 602 31.96 -10.33 -13.13
N ILE A 603 31.73 -10.66 -14.39
CA ILE A 603 30.43 -10.54 -15.05
C ILE A 603 29.41 -11.51 -14.41
N PHE A 604 29.80 -12.77 -14.21
CA PHE A 604 28.95 -13.75 -13.58
C PHE A 604 28.55 -13.32 -12.16
N ALA A 605 29.48 -12.78 -11.41
CA ALA A 605 29.23 -12.26 -10.07
C ALA A 605 28.27 -11.04 -10.08
N ASP A 606 28.34 -10.18 -11.11
CA ASP A 606 27.48 -9.01 -11.21
C ASP A 606 26.06 -9.39 -11.70
N VAL A 607 25.97 -9.97 -12.88
CA VAL A 607 24.69 -10.33 -13.52
C VAL A 607 23.99 -11.47 -12.78
N GLY A 608 24.74 -12.48 -12.33
CA GLY A 608 24.19 -13.63 -11.59
C GLY A 608 23.61 -13.20 -10.24
N VAL A 609 24.31 -12.35 -9.48
CA VAL A 609 23.82 -11.81 -8.21
C VAL A 609 22.58 -10.94 -8.43
N MET A 610 22.57 -10.13 -9.48
CA MET A 610 21.40 -9.32 -9.84
C MET A 610 20.19 -10.19 -10.16
N ILE A 611 20.33 -11.24 -10.98
CA ILE A 611 19.24 -12.16 -11.30
C ILE A 611 18.70 -12.83 -10.04
N LEU A 612 19.58 -13.33 -9.16
CA LEU A 612 19.17 -13.97 -7.91
C LEU A 612 18.46 -12.99 -6.97
N ALA A 613 18.94 -11.76 -6.87
CA ALA A 613 18.30 -10.72 -6.07
C ALA A 613 16.91 -10.31 -6.61
N VAL A 614 16.76 -10.25 -7.94
CA VAL A 614 15.46 -10.01 -8.61
C VAL A 614 14.50 -11.18 -8.37
N LEU A 615 14.96 -12.42 -8.50
CA LEU A 615 14.14 -13.60 -8.22
C LEU A 615 13.70 -13.64 -6.74
N ASN A 616 14.59 -13.26 -5.82
CA ASN A 616 14.23 -13.13 -4.41
C ASN A 616 13.20 -12.02 -4.19
N ALA A 617 13.32 -10.88 -4.87
CA ALA A 617 12.37 -9.78 -4.80
C ALA A 617 10.95 -10.20 -5.27
N ILE A 618 10.85 -10.98 -6.33
CA ILE A 618 9.56 -11.48 -6.87
C ILE A 618 8.83 -12.40 -5.86
N ARG A 619 9.52 -13.04 -4.92
CA ARG A 619 8.90 -13.88 -3.87
C ARG A 619 7.90 -13.13 -3.00
N ILE A 620 7.92 -11.80 -2.98
CA ILE A 620 6.94 -11.02 -2.22
C ILE A 620 5.54 -11.12 -2.82
N LEU A 621 5.44 -11.30 -4.15
CA LEU A 621 4.17 -11.45 -4.86
C LEU A 621 3.44 -12.77 -4.52
N VAL A 622 4.19 -13.76 -3.98
CA VAL A 622 3.63 -15.02 -3.50
C VAL A 622 3.27 -14.86 -2.01
N VAL A 623 2.30 -14.01 -1.73
CA VAL A 623 1.65 -13.96 -0.41
C VAL A 623 0.52 -14.98 -0.43
N PRO A 624 0.44 -15.92 0.53
CA PRO A 624 -0.73 -16.79 0.62
C PRO A 624 -1.99 -15.93 0.74
N ARG A 625 -2.97 -16.20 -0.08
CA ARG A 625 -4.35 -15.72 0.11
C ARG A 625 -4.90 -16.58 1.24
N ASP A 626 -4.96 -16.02 2.46
CA ASP A 626 -5.60 -16.65 3.63
C ASP A 626 -7.10 -16.62 3.46
#